data_b7516dbb6883eb89163f8dd69741271f
#
_entry.id   b7516dbb6883eb89163f8dd69741271f
#
_cell.length_a   1.000
_cell.length_b   1.000
_cell.length_c   1.000
_cell.angle_alpha   90.00
_cell.angle_beta   90.00
_cell.angle_gamma   90.00
#
_symmetry.space_group_name_H-M   'P 1'
#
loop_
_entity.id
_entity.type
_entity.pdbx_description
1 polymer ?
#
loop_
_entity_poly.entity_id
_entity_poly.type
_entity_poly.pdbx_seq_one_letter_code
_entity_poly.pdbx_strand_id
1 'polypeptide(L)'
;MTQPLFRGAATALVTPLRDGKVDVDALRRLVEQQLENGVAALVSCGTTGEPSTLSLEERELVIRETVKAVNGRVPVICGTGANCTQAVIDNERRFRDLGCAAQLVVTPYYNKTSQEGLYAHFMAIAEHTELPIILYNVPSRTTLEILPDTLRRLIPSGRFIALKEASANLSLVLEKLDAIDGRLTLYSGNDDLTYPLLAMGAQGVISVVSNVLPGEMAALCQAYFDGDA
;
A
#
# COMPACT_ATOMS: atom_id res chain seq x y z
N MET A 1 -4.05 -14.45 -14.61
CA MET A 1 -3.96 -13.20 -13.82
C MET A 1 -4.27 -13.52 -12.36
N THR A 2 -3.47 -13.05 -11.43
CA THR A 2 -3.75 -13.17 -9.99
C THR A 2 -5.00 -12.39 -9.65
N GLN A 3 -5.84 -12.94 -8.74
CA GLN A 3 -7.00 -12.22 -8.23
C GLN A 3 -6.49 -11.01 -7.40
N PRO A 4 -6.93 -9.78 -7.70
CA PRO A 4 -6.52 -8.61 -6.93
C PRO A 4 -7.04 -8.68 -5.49
N LEU A 5 -6.27 -8.15 -4.52
CA LEU A 5 -6.69 -8.03 -3.13
C LEU A 5 -7.95 -7.15 -2.99
N PHE A 6 -8.03 -6.10 -3.80
CA PHE A 6 -9.19 -5.23 -3.96
C PHE A 6 -9.23 -4.69 -5.38
N ARG A 7 -10.39 -4.14 -5.80
CA ARG A 7 -10.56 -3.44 -7.06
C ARG A 7 -11.27 -2.12 -6.79
N GLY A 8 -10.68 -1.01 -7.21
CA GLY A 8 -11.24 0.32 -6.94
C GLY A 8 -10.30 1.21 -6.12
N ALA A 9 -10.87 2.14 -5.35
CA ALA A 9 -10.10 3.04 -4.50
C ALA A 9 -9.82 2.43 -3.12
N ALA A 10 -8.56 2.44 -2.70
CA ALA A 10 -8.16 2.23 -1.32
C ALA A 10 -7.67 3.55 -0.72
N THR A 11 -7.91 3.79 0.57
CA THR A 11 -7.42 5.00 1.24
C THR A 11 -6.16 4.72 2.05
N ALA A 12 -5.09 5.46 1.76
CA ALA A 12 -3.95 5.59 2.66
C ALA A 12 -4.35 6.53 3.80
N LEU A 13 -4.86 5.95 4.90
CA LEU A 13 -5.44 6.71 6.01
C LEU A 13 -4.42 7.66 6.65
N VAL A 14 -4.87 8.87 6.98
CA VAL A 14 -4.17 9.72 7.95
C VAL A 14 -4.33 9.15 9.36
N THR A 15 -3.42 9.50 10.27
CA THR A 15 -3.57 9.19 11.70
C THR A 15 -4.07 10.43 12.42
N PRO A 16 -5.34 10.49 12.85
CA PRO A 16 -5.83 11.62 13.63
C PRO A 16 -5.11 11.74 14.96
N LEU A 17 -4.62 12.92 15.27
CA LEU A 17 -3.94 13.22 16.53
C LEU A 17 -4.68 14.33 17.29
N ARG A 18 -4.71 14.21 18.62
CA ARG A 18 -5.19 15.25 19.54
C ARG A 18 -4.24 15.34 20.73
N ASP A 19 -3.75 16.54 20.99
CA ASP A 19 -2.80 16.80 22.09
C ASP A 19 -1.57 15.87 22.05
N GLY A 20 -1.06 15.61 20.82
CA GLY A 20 0.11 14.77 20.59
C GLY A 20 -0.12 13.26 20.75
N LYS A 21 -1.38 12.80 20.86
CA LYS A 21 -1.75 11.39 20.98
C LYS A 21 -2.72 10.98 19.89
N VAL A 22 -2.78 9.69 19.58
CA VAL A 22 -3.75 9.13 18.63
C VAL A 22 -5.18 9.38 19.10
N ASP A 23 -5.98 10.08 18.30
CA ASP A 23 -7.43 10.26 18.52
C ASP A 23 -8.19 9.07 17.91
N VAL A 24 -8.39 8.05 18.76
CA VAL A 24 -9.05 6.79 18.35
C VAL A 24 -10.48 7.03 17.87
N ASP A 25 -11.22 7.94 18.48
CA ASP A 25 -12.61 8.20 18.09
C ASP A 25 -12.67 8.93 16.72
N ALA A 26 -11.75 9.84 16.45
CA ALA A 26 -11.63 10.45 15.14
C ALA A 26 -11.20 9.42 14.08
N LEU A 27 -10.28 8.50 14.41
CA LEU A 27 -9.87 7.42 13.51
C LEU A 27 -11.07 6.52 13.15
N ARG A 28 -11.88 6.11 14.12
CA ARG A 28 -13.07 5.28 13.89
C ARG A 28 -14.09 5.99 13.00
N ARG A 29 -14.35 7.28 13.23
CA ARG A 29 -15.23 8.08 12.36
C ARG A 29 -14.67 8.19 10.94
N LEU A 30 -13.36 8.41 10.78
CA LEU A 30 -12.71 8.43 9.47
C LEU A 30 -12.88 7.09 8.74
N VAL A 31 -12.65 5.96 9.41
CA VAL A 31 -12.85 4.62 8.84
C VAL A 31 -14.29 4.45 8.38
N GLU A 32 -15.28 4.80 9.21
CA GLU A 32 -16.69 4.65 8.84
C GLU A 32 -17.05 5.52 7.64
N GLN A 33 -16.61 6.77 7.60
CA GLN A 33 -16.78 7.65 6.46
C GLN A 33 -16.23 7.05 5.16
N GLN A 34 -15.05 6.41 5.20
CA GLN A 34 -14.47 5.75 4.04
C GLN A 34 -15.37 4.62 3.53
N LEU A 35 -15.84 3.79 4.44
CA LEU A 35 -16.65 2.62 4.10
C LEU A 35 -18.05 3.00 3.57
N GLU A 36 -18.69 4.00 4.16
CA GLU A 36 -19.97 4.55 3.70
C GLU A 36 -19.88 5.13 2.28
N ASN A 37 -18.70 5.59 1.88
CA ASN A 37 -18.43 6.14 0.55
C ASN A 37 -17.83 5.13 -0.45
N GLY A 38 -17.89 3.83 -0.15
CA GLY A 38 -17.58 2.78 -1.12
C GLY A 38 -16.08 2.54 -1.38
N VAL A 39 -15.20 2.94 -0.45
CA VAL A 39 -13.76 2.63 -0.55
C VAL A 39 -13.56 1.12 -0.43
N ALA A 40 -12.75 0.55 -1.32
CA ALA A 40 -12.58 -0.89 -1.49
C ALA A 40 -11.51 -1.53 -0.57
N ALA A 41 -10.65 -0.73 0.04
CA ALA A 41 -9.64 -1.18 1.00
C ALA A 41 -9.10 -0.01 1.83
N LEU A 42 -8.46 -0.28 2.97
CA LEU A 42 -7.82 0.74 3.80
C LEU A 42 -6.36 0.39 4.06
N VAL A 43 -5.48 1.38 3.97
CA VAL A 43 -4.07 1.25 4.35
C VAL A 43 -3.83 2.02 5.65
N SER A 44 -3.54 1.30 6.72
CA SER A 44 -3.20 1.84 8.03
C SER A 44 -1.68 1.94 8.20
N CYS A 45 -1.18 3.02 8.78
CA CYS A 45 0.25 3.26 8.98
C CYS A 45 1.09 3.22 7.68
N GLY A 46 0.50 3.54 6.51
CA GLY A 46 1.25 3.93 5.31
C GLY A 46 1.90 5.31 5.51
N THR A 47 2.65 5.80 4.52
CA THR A 47 3.36 7.11 4.60
C THR A 47 2.43 8.26 5.03
N THR A 48 1.20 8.29 4.50
CA THR A 48 0.18 9.30 4.83
C THR A 48 -0.24 9.26 6.30
N GLY A 49 -0.17 8.10 6.94
CA GLY A 49 -0.47 7.91 8.36
C GLY A 49 0.69 8.27 9.29
N GLU A 50 1.77 8.85 8.79
CA GLU A 50 2.91 9.38 9.53
C GLU A 50 3.59 8.36 10.50
N PRO A 51 3.81 7.09 10.08
CA PRO A 51 4.30 6.05 10.99
C PRO A 51 5.70 6.34 11.58
N SER A 52 6.48 7.21 10.93
CA SER A 52 7.80 7.61 11.40
C SER A 52 7.77 8.51 12.64
N THR A 53 6.64 9.15 12.92
CA THR A 53 6.44 10.03 14.09
C THR A 53 5.64 9.35 15.22
N LEU A 54 5.15 8.13 14.97
CA LEU A 54 4.42 7.32 15.94
C LEU A 54 5.33 6.29 16.61
N SER A 55 5.13 6.06 17.91
CA SER A 55 5.74 4.92 18.59
C SER A 55 5.21 3.59 18.03
N LEU A 56 5.89 2.48 18.33
CA LEU A 56 5.42 1.16 17.92
C LEU A 56 4.06 0.82 18.55
N GLU A 57 3.83 1.22 19.78
CA GLU A 57 2.57 1.04 20.51
C GLU A 57 1.44 1.83 19.85
N GLU A 58 1.69 3.06 19.42
CA GLU A 58 0.72 3.89 18.72
C GLU A 58 0.40 3.31 17.33
N ARG A 59 1.41 2.83 16.59
CA ARG A 59 1.19 2.15 15.30
C ARG A 59 0.33 0.90 15.47
N GLU A 60 0.62 0.08 16.48
CA GLU A 60 -0.19 -1.09 16.82
C GLU A 60 -1.62 -0.70 17.19
N LEU A 61 -1.80 0.36 17.99
CA LEU A 61 -3.11 0.89 18.36
C LEU A 61 -3.89 1.32 17.10
N VAL A 62 -3.28 2.12 16.21
CA VAL A 62 -3.92 2.60 14.96
C VAL A 62 -4.35 1.42 14.08
N ILE A 63 -3.48 0.45 13.86
CA ILE A 63 -3.79 -0.72 13.04
C ILE A 63 -4.93 -1.53 13.67
N ARG A 64 -4.85 -1.83 14.96
CA ARG A 64 -5.86 -2.59 15.70
C ARG A 64 -7.24 -1.93 15.66
N GLU A 65 -7.28 -0.62 15.90
CA GLU A 65 -8.54 0.12 15.91
C GLU A 65 -9.13 0.29 14.49
N THR A 66 -8.27 0.41 13.46
CA THR A 66 -8.70 0.37 12.06
C THR A 66 -9.34 -0.98 11.73
N VAL A 67 -8.68 -2.10 12.05
CA VAL A 67 -9.20 -3.46 11.79
C VAL A 67 -10.53 -3.68 12.51
N LYS A 68 -10.62 -3.29 13.78
CA LYS A 68 -11.87 -3.39 14.55
C LYS A 68 -12.99 -2.56 13.94
N ALA A 69 -12.73 -1.31 13.55
CA ALA A 69 -13.73 -0.44 12.95
C ALA A 69 -14.18 -0.97 11.59
N VAL A 70 -13.27 -1.50 10.77
CA VAL A 70 -13.60 -2.13 9.48
C VAL A 70 -14.47 -3.38 9.66
N ASN A 71 -14.23 -4.18 10.68
CA ASN A 71 -15.00 -5.37 11.01
C ASN A 71 -15.23 -6.32 9.80
N GLY A 72 -14.18 -6.57 9.02
CA GLY A 72 -14.22 -7.48 7.88
C GLY A 72 -14.93 -6.99 6.62
N ARG A 73 -15.44 -5.74 6.59
CA ARG A 73 -16.15 -5.17 5.43
C ARG A 73 -15.28 -4.99 4.19
N VAL A 74 -14.02 -4.64 4.39
CA VAL A 74 -13.00 -4.49 3.34
C VAL A 74 -11.63 -4.96 3.85
N PRO A 75 -10.65 -5.29 3.00
CA PRO A 75 -9.31 -5.63 3.47
C PRO A 75 -8.61 -4.41 4.09
N VAL A 76 -7.91 -4.65 5.20
CA VAL A 76 -6.98 -3.69 5.83
C VAL A 76 -5.56 -4.10 5.50
N ILE A 77 -4.76 -3.16 5.04
CA ILE A 77 -3.35 -3.32 4.69
C ILE A 77 -2.53 -2.55 5.73
N CYS A 78 -1.57 -3.18 6.39
CA CYS A 78 -0.71 -2.48 7.34
C CYS A 78 0.61 -2.02 6.71
N GLY A 79 1.04 -0.80 6.98
CA GLY A 79 2.36 -0.30 6.64
C GLY A 79 3.42 -0.85 7.60
N THR A 80 4.26 -1.75 7.12
CA THR A 80 5.38 -2.33 7.89
C THR A 80 6.73 -1.80 7.45
N GLY A 81 6.78 -1.14 6.27
CA GLY A 81 8.01 -0.71 5.62
C GLY A 81 8.91 0.19 6.48
N ALA A 82 10.21 -0.06 6.40
CA ALA A 82 11.28 0.72 7.03
C ALA A 82 12.55 0.66 6.14
N ASN A 83 13.53 1.48 6.46
CA ASN A 83 14.83 1.45 5.78
C ASN A 83 15.83 0.44 6.37
N CYS A 84 15.37 -0.38 7.31
CA CYS A 84 16.10 -1.48 7.94
C CYS A 84 15.31 -2.78 7.73
N THR A 85 15.91 -3.78 7.09
CA THR A 85 15.26 -5.07 6.80
C THR A 85 14.72 -5.74 8.06
N GLN A 86 15.51 -5.78 9.13
CA GLN A 86 15.10 -6.40 10.39
C GLN A 86 13.89 -5.68 11.00
N ALA A 87 13.87 -4.34 10.93
CA ALA A 87 12.74 -3.56 11.45
C ALA A 87 11.43 -3.86 10.69
N VAL A 88 11.49 -4.12 9.37
CA VAL A 88 10.30 -4.55 8.60
C VAL A 88 9.78 -5.90 9.08
N ILE A 89 10.69 -6.86 9.29
CA ILE A 89 10.37 -8.21 9.78
C ILE A 89 9.76 -8.13 11.18
N ASP A 90 10.34 -7.33 12.07
CA ASP A 90 9.85 -7.17 13.45
C ASP A 90 8.49 -6.45 13.50
N ASN A 91 8.29 -5.45 12.64
CA ASN A 91 6.99 -4.77 12.49
C ASN A 91 5.91 -5.75 12.04
N GLU A 92 6.19 -6.56 11.02
CA GLU A 92 5.21 -7.54 10.52
C GLU A 92 4.86 -8.56 11.60
N ARG A 93 5.84 -9.13 12.29
CA ARG A 93 5.62 -10.07 13.39
C ARG A 93 4.73 -9.50 14.49
N ARG A 94 4.86 -8.21 14.76
CA ARG A 94 4.03 -7.52 15.74
C ARG A 94 2.61 -7.25 15.23
N PHE A 95 2.43 -7.02 13.94
CA PHE A 95 1.15 -6.56 13.37
C PHE A 95 0.34 -7.67 12.70
N ARG A 96 0.94 -8.80 12.32
CA ARG A 96 0.27 -9.87 11.56
C ARG A 96 -0.99 -10.42 12.25
N ASP A 97 -0.96 -10.57 13.57
CA ASP A 97 -2.06 -11.12 14.35
C ASP A 97 -3.18 -10.10 14.64
N LEU A 98 -3.03 -8.85 14.16
CA LEU A 98 -4.04 -7.81 14.30
C LEU A 98 -5.19 -7.94 13.29
N GLY A 99 -5.08 -8.83 12.31
CA GLY A 99 -6.13 -9.10 11.32
C GLY A 99 -5.98 -8.34 10.00
N CYS A 100 -4.78 -7.87 9.66
CA CYS A 100 -4.48 -7.30 8.35
C CYS A 100 -4.46 -8.37 7.25
N ALA A 101 -4.95 -8.02 6.05
CA ALA A 101 -4.97 -8.91 4.88
C ALA A 101 -3.63 -8.94 4.13
N ALA A 102 -2.83 -7.90 4.24
CA ALA A 102 -1.51 -7.75 3.59
C ALA A 102 -0.67 -6.68 4.29
N GLN A 103 0.63 -6.65 3.96
CA GLN A 103 1.54 -5.59 4.36
C GLN A 103 1.98 -4.74 3.16
N LEU A 104 2.13 -3.42 3.37
CA LEU A 104 2.70 -2.48 2.41
C LEU A 104 4.15 -2.19 2.78
N VAL A 105 5.09 -2.53 1.88
CA VAL A 105 6.52 -2.40 2.14
C VAL A 105 7.14 -1.44 1.11
N VAL A 106 7.53 -0.26 1.58
CA VAL A 106 8.23 0.75 0.79
C VAL A 106 9.70 0.35 0.59
N THR A 107 10.28 0.75 -0.55
CA THR A 107 11.73 0.61 -0.76
C THR A 107 12.52 1.32 0.33
N PRO A 108 13.71 0.80 0.75
CA PRO A 108 14.54 1.48 1.74
C PRO A 108 14.83 2.93 1.33
N TYR A 109 14.61 3.85 2.24
CA TYR A 109 14.79 5.29 2.05
C TYR A 109 16.00 5.78 2.85
N TYR A 110 16.58 6.92 2.47
CA TYR A 110 17.70 7.59 3.14
C TYR A 110 19.04 6.87 2.96
N ASN A 111 19.22 5.64 3.46
CA ASN A 111 20.46 4.87 3.41
C ASN A 111 20.79 4.27 2.04
N LYS A 112 19.90 4.37 1.06
CA LYS A 112 20.05 3.93 -0.35
C LYS A 112 20.68 2.52 -0.49
N THR A 113 20.30 1.80 -1.51
CA THR A 113 20.91 0.50 -1.83
C THR A 113 20.99 0.32 -3.35
N SER A 114 21.72 -0.70 -3.80
CA SER A 114 21.71 -1.15 -5.20
C SER A 114 20.46 -2.01 -5.49
N GLN A 115 20.22 -2.34 -6.77
CA GLN A 115 19.15 -3.28 -7.15
C GLN A 115 19.36 -4.67 -6.54
N GLU A 116 20.61 -5.11 -6.42
CA GLU A 116 20.94 -6.38 -5.75
C GLU A 116 20.63 -6.33 -4.26
N GLY A 117 21.00 -5.23 -3.59
CA GLY A 117 20.63 -5.02 -2.18
C GLY A 117 19.13 -4.88 -1.98
N LEU A 118 18.42 -4.26 -2.93
CA LEU A 118 16.95 -4.17 -2.90
C LEU A 118 16.29 -5.54 -3.04
N TYR A 119 16.79 -6.36 -3.98
CA TYR A 119 16.37 -7.75 -4.12
C TYR A 119 16.59 -8.54 -2.82
N ALA A 120 17.79 -8.47 -2.26
CA ALA A 120 18.12 -9.16 -1.01
C ALA A 120 17.24 -8.70 0.16
N HIS A 121 16.96 -7.39 0.26
CA HIS A 121 16.06 -6.81 1.26
C HIS A 121 14.65 -7.41 1.17
N PHE A 122 14.04 -7.38 -0.01
CA PHE A 122 12.69 -7.89 -0.19
C PHE A 122 12.60 -9.43 -0.03
N MET A 123 13.61 -10.17 -0.49
CA MET A 123 13.65 -11.61 -0.31
C MET A 123 13.78 -11.99 1.17
N ALA A 124 14.63 -11.33 1.93
CA ALA A 124 14.74 -11.56 3.37
C ALA A 124 13.41 -11.28 4.11
N ILE A 125 12.67 -10.23 3.71
CA ILE A 125 11.34 -9.96 4.24
C ILE A 125 10.38 -11.09 3.86
N ALA A 126 10.36 -11.50 2.60
CA ALA A 126 9.48 -12.55 2.10
C ALA A 126 9.69 -13.90 2.79
N GLU A 127 10.94 -14.22 3.16
CA GLU A 127 11.32 -15.46 3.85
C GLU A 127 10.94 -15.47 5.34
N HIS A 128 10.90 -14.29 5.98
CA HIS A 128 10.74 -14.17 7.44
C HIS A 128 9.42 -13.57 7.90
N THR A 129 8.50 -13.26 6.98
CA THR A 129 7.17 -12.71 7.27
C THR A 129 6.07 -13.60 6.71
N GLU A 130 4.84 -13.48 7.23
CA GLU A 130 3.70 -14.32 6.83
C GLU A 130 2.69 -13.58 5.97
N LEU A 131 2.46 -12.28 6.21
CA LEU A 131 1.50 -11.49 5.43
C LEU A 131 1.94 -11.37 3.96
N PRO A 132 1.01 -11.46 3.01
CA PRO A 132 1.28 -11.13 1.61
C PRO A 132 1.85 -9.71 1.47
N ILE A 133 2.80 -9.53 0.54
CA ILE A 133 3.55 -8.27 0.41
C ILE A 133 3.04 -7.48 -0.79
N ILE A 134 2.69 -6.21 -0.54
CA ILE A 134 2.52 -5.18 -1.56
C ILE A 134 3.79 -4.35 -1.62
N LEU A 135 4.53 -4.45 -2.72
CA LEU A 135 5.70 -3.61 -2.97
C LEU A 135 5.27 -2.15 -3.14
N TYR A 136 5.99 -1.21 -2.55
CA TYR A 136 5.70 0.21 -2.72
C TYR A 136 6.91 0.93 -3.34
N ASN A 137 6.72 1.36 -4.58
CA ASN A 137 7.69 2.11 -5.36
C ASN A 137 7.34 3.60 -5.36
N VAL A 138 8.17 4.43 -4.73
CA VAL A 138 7.97 5.89 -4.60
C VAL A 138 9.30 6.65 -4.66
N PRO A 139 9.99 6.65 -5.80
CA PRO A 139 11.35 7.19 -5.92
C PRO A 139 11.45 8.68 -5.58
N SER A 140 10.38 9.45 -5.69
CA SER A 140 10.32 10.86 -5.24
C SER A 140 10.59 11.03 -3.74
N ARG A 141 10.35 9.99 -2.93
CA ARG A 141 10.58 9.99 -1.47
C ARG A 141 11.78 9.17 -1.05
N THR A 142 12.07 8.07 -1.78
CA THR A 142 13.12 7.11 -1.39
C THR A 142 14.40 7.26 -2.20
N THR A 143 14.34 7.98 -3.33
CA THR A 143 15.42 8.07 -4.34
C THR A 143 15.85 6.71 -4.90
N LEU A 144 15.05 5.66 -4.68
CA LEU A 144 15.30 4.31 -5.12
C LEU A 144 14.10 3.78 -5.92
N GLU A 145 14.38 3.36 -7.16
CA GLU A 145 13.40 2.80 -8.10
C GLU A 145 13.48 1.28 -8.06
N ILE A 146 12.33 0.60 -8.06
CA ILE A 146 12.28 -0.84 -8.34
C ILE A 146 12.31 -1.02 -9.85
N LEU A 147 13.41 -1.52 -10.40
CA LEU A 147 13.54 -1.73 -11.84
C LEU A 147 12.83 -3.02 -12.29
N PRO A 148 12.46 -3.11 -13.59
CA PRO A 148 11.77 -4.28 -14.14
C PRO A 148 12.48 -5.61 -13.88
N ASP A 149 13.81 -5.65 -14.01
CA ASP A 149 14.58 -6.87 -13.75
C ASP A 149 14.53 -7.32 -12.29
N THR A 150 14.51 -6.36 -11.35
CA THR A 150 14.33 -6.66 -9.94
C THR A 150 12.96 -7.28 -9.69
N LEU A 151 11.89 -6.76 -10.32
CA LEU A 151 10.54 -7.34 -10.24
C LEU A 151 10.52 -8.78 -10.79
N ARG A 152 11.11 -9.02 -11.98
CA ARG A 152 11.18 -10.38 -12.57
C ARG A 152 11.80 -11.40 -11.62
N ARG A 153 12.82 -10.99 -10.84
CA ARG A 153 13.50 -11.84 -9.87
C ARG A 153 12.70 -12.06 -8.59
N LEU A 154 11.92 -11.07 -8.12
CA LEU A 154 11.13 -11.14 -6.89
C LEU A 154 9.88 -12.03 -7.05
N ILE A 155 9.19 -11.90 -8.18
CA ILE A 155 7.90 -12.55 -8.46
C ILE A 155 7.90 -14.07 -8.23
N PRO A 156 8.92 -14.86 -8.64
CA PRO A 156 8.91 -16.31 -8.46
C PRO A 156 8.79 -16.79 -7.02
N SER A 157 9.07 -15.95 -6.03
CA SER A 157 8.90 -16.29 -4.60
C SER A 157 7.44 -16.54 -4.20
N GLY A 158 6.47 -16.03 -4.99
CA GLY A 158 5.04 -16.12 -4.69
C GLY A 158 4.57 -15.30 -3.50
N ARG A 159 5.44 -14.52 -2.86
CA ARG A 159 5.14 -13.72 -1.66
C ARG A 159 4.60 -12.33 -1.97
N PHE A 160 4.96 -11.80 -3.13
CA PHE A 160 4.55 -10.48 -3.59
C PHE A 160 3.25 -10.60 -4.38
N ILE A 161 2.22 -9.87 -3.96
CA ILE A 161 0.88 -9.94 -4.57
C ILE A 161 0.55 -8.71 -5.42
N ALA A 162 1.20 -7.57 -5.15
CA ALA A 162 0.92 -6.33 -5.85
C ALA A 162 2.14 -5.37 -5.84
N LEU A 163 2.05 -4.39 -6.75
CA LEU A 163 2.91 -3.22 -6.80
C LEU A 163 2.05 -1.96 -6.66
N LYS A 164 2.29 -1.15 -5.60
CA LYS A 164 1.85 0.25 -5.55
C LYS A 164 2.90 1.11 -6.25
N GLU A 165 2.52 1.70 -7.38
CA GLU A 165 3.42 2.46 -8.25
C GLU A 165 3.18 3.96 -8.11
N ALA A 166 4.20 4.69 -7.71
CA ALA A 166 4.17 6.14 -7.50
C ALA A 166 5.40 6.88 -8.06
N SER A 167 6.02 6.33 -9.14
CA SER A 167 7.16 6.99 -9.79
C SER A 167 6.76 8.16 -10.70
N ALA A 168 5.52 8.22 -11.14
CA ALA A 168 5.02 9.12 -12.18
C ALA A 168 5.70 8.96 -13.57
N ASN A 169 6.46 7.90 -13.79
CA ASN A 169 7.11 7.59 -15.05
C ASN A 169 6.33 6.49 -15.81
N LEU A 170 5.34 6.90 -16.63
CA LEU A 170 4.47 5.96 -17.33
C LEU A 170 5.22 5.04 -18.31
N SER A 171 6.31 5.51 -18.93
CA SER A 171 7.14 4.66 -19.80
C SER A 171 7.78 3.51 -19.02
N LEU A 172 8.32 3.80 -17.84
CA LEU A 172 8.90 2.76 -16.98
C LEU A 172 7.81 1.85 -16.39
N VAL A 173 6.59 2.36 -16.18
CA VAL A 173 5.45 1.53 -15.75
C VAL A 173 5.10 0.49 -16.81
N LEU A 174 5.17 0.81 -18.12
CA LEU A 174 4.97 -0.18 -19.19
C LEU A 174 6.00 -1.30 -19.14
N GLU A 175 7.28 -0.97 -18.93
CA GLU A 175 8.34 -1.96 -18.77
C GLU A 175 8.12 -2.85 -17.53
N LYS A 176 7.62 -2.25 -16.43
CA LYS A 176 7.27 -3.01 -15.22
C LYS A 176 6.07 -3.91 -15.45
N LEU A 177 5.07 -3.48 -16.20
CA LEU A 177 3.91 -4.32 -16.54
C LEU A 177 4.33 -5.53 -17.38
N ASP A 178 5.25 -5.36 -18.34
CA ASP A 178 5.87 -6.48 -19.06
C ASP A 178 6.59 -7.44 -18.10
N ALA A 179 7.37 -6.88 -17.16
CA ALA A 179 8.07 -7.68 -16.15
C ALA A 179 7.12 -8.44 -15.20
N ILE A 180 5.99 -7.82 -14.84
CA ILE A 180 4.95 -8.40 -13.97
C ILE A 180 4.22 -9.55 -14.68
N ASP A 181 3.95 -9.43 -15.98
CA ASP A 181 3.30 -10.46 -16.81
C ASP A 181 2.02 -11.03 -16.14
N GLY A 182 1.17 -10.16 -15.61
CA GLY A 182 -0.08 -10.52 -14.92
C GLY A 182 0.07 -11.28 -13.58
N ARG A 183 1.28 -11.42 -13.05
CA ARG A 183 1.58 -12.14 -11.80
C ARG A 183 1.51 -11.27 -10.55
N LEU A 184 1.54 -9.95 -10.68
CA LEU A 184 1.27 -8.99 -9.63
C LEU A 184 0.13 -8.06 -10.03
N THR A 185 -0.66 -7.64 -9.07
CA THR A 185 -1.65 -6.56 -9.28
C THR A 185 -0.94 -5.21 -9.27
N LEU A 186 -1.23 -4.34 -10.26
CA LEU A 186 -0.78 -2.96 -10.24
C LEU A 186 -1.84 -2.07 -9.57
N TYR A 187 -1.41 -1.20 -8.65
CA TYR A 187 -2.20 -0.11 -8.07
C TYR A 187 -1.50 1.23 -8.29
N SER A 188 -2.25 2.25 -8.68
CA SER A 188 -1.72 3.62 -8.65
C SER A 188 -1.38 4.05 -7.22
N GLY A 189 -0.26 4.72 -7.03
CA GLY A 189 0.11 5.38 -5.79
C GLY A 189 -0.05 6.90 -5.82
N ASN A 190 -0.45 7.44 -7.00
CA ASN A 190 -0.66 8.86 -7.26
C ASN A 190 -2.11 9.09 -7.71
N ASP A 191 -2.78 10.04 -7.07
CA ASP A 191 -4.20 10.32 -7.34
C ASP A 191 -4.42 10.88 -8.76
N ASP A 192 -3.56 11.78 -9.23
CA ASP A 192 -3.58 12.40 -10.56
C ASP A 192 -3.25 11.42 -11.71
N LEU A 193 -2.62 10.29 -11.40
CA LEU A 193 -2.31 9.25 -12.38
C LEU A 193 -3.23 8.02 -12.27
N THR A 194 -4.30 8.11 -11.49
CA THR A 194 -5.23 6.98 -11.33
C THR A 194 -5.80 6.53 -12.68
N TYR A 195 -6.39 7.45 -13.44
CA TYR A 195 -7.00 7.11 -14.72
C TYR A 195 -6.00 6.58 -15.76
N PRO A 196 -4.84 7.23 -16.01
CA PRO A 196 -3.82 6.67 -16.89
C PRO A 196 -3.37 5.26 -16.50
N LEU A 197 -3.17 5.00 -15.21
CA LEU A 197 -2.75 3.67 -14.75
C LEU A 197 -3.87 2.63 -14.85
N LEU A 198 -5.13 2.99 -14.64
CA LEU A 198 -6.26 2.11 -14.91
C LEU A 198 -6.29 1.71 -16.39
N ALA A 199 -6.09 2.67 -17.31
CA ALA A 199 -6.02 2.41 -18.75
C ALA A 199 -4.83 1.50 -19.14
N MET A 200 -3.77 1.47 -18.34
CA MET A 200 -2.64 0.56 -18.50
C MET A 200 -2.84 -0.81 -17.82
N GLY A 201 -3.98 -1.04 -17.14
CA GLY A 201 -4.32 -2.33 -16.51
C GLY A 201 -4.24 -2.37 -15.00
N ALA A 202 -4.03 -1.24 -14.32
CA ALA A 202 -4.11 -1.19 -12.87
C ALA A 202 -5.52 -1.57 -12.39
N GLN A 203 -5.61 -2.16 -11.20
CA GLN A 203 -6.87 -2.59 -10.60
C GLN A 203 -7.44 -1.56 -9.61
N GLY A 204 -6.81 -0.40 -9.49
CA GLY A 204 -7.27 0.66 -8.62
C GLY A 204 -6.15 1.60 -8.18
N VAL A 205 -6.42 2.34 -7.12
CA VAL A 205 -5.51 3.33 -6.52
C VAL A 205 -5.41 3.14 -5.00
N ILE A 206 -4.24 3.38 -4.46
CA ILE A 206 -4.04 3.60 -3.02
C ILE A 206 -3.87 5.11 -2.84
N SER A 207 -4.97 5.78 -2.61
CA SER A 207 -5.21 7.22 -2.70
C SER A 207 -4.87 7.96 -1.40
N VAL A 208 -4.48 9.21 -1.52
CA VAL A 208 -4.39 10.18 -0.42
C VAL A 208 -5.60 11.12 -0.41
N VAL A 209 -6.05 11.57 -1.59
CA VAL A 209 -7.22 12.45 -1.77
C VAL A 209 -8.49 11.83 -1.18
N SER A 210 -8.62 10.52 -1.22
CA SER A 210 -9.74 9.78 -0.62
C SER A 210 -9.94 10.01 0.89
N ASN A 211 -8.94 10.52 1.63
CA ASN A 211 -9.17 10.95 3.02
C ASN A 211 -10.21 12.07 3.14
N VAL A 212 -10.38 12.89 2.11
CA VAL A 212 -11.33 14.02 2.07
C VAL A 212 -12.43 13.85 1.02
N LEU A 213 -12.18 13.12 -0.05
CA LEU A 213 -13.09 12.88 -1.17
C LEU A 213 -13.19 11.36 -1.49
N PRO A 214 -13.61 10.52 -0.51
CA PRO A 214 -13.63 9.08 -0.71
C PRO A 214 -14.61 8.64 -1.80
N GLY A 215 -15.81 9.23 -1.84
CA GLY A 215 -16.84 8.90 -2.82
C GLY A 215 -16.42 9.22 -4.25
N GLU A 216 -15.78 10.34 -4.47
CA GLU A 216 -15.29 10.77 -5.79
C GLU A 216 -14.19 9.83 -6.31
N MET A 217 -13.28 9.41 -5.43
CA MET A 217 -12.22 8.48 -5.81
C MET A 217 -12.77 7.06 -6.08
N ALA A 218 -13.76 6.62 -5.31
CA ALA A 218 -14.46 5.37 -5.56
C ALA A 218 -15.24 5.43 -6.88
N ALA A 219 -15.97 6.53 -7.13
CA ALA A 219 -16.74 6.74 -8.36
C ALA A 219 -15.84 6.81 -9.59
N LEU A 220 -14.67 7.47 -9.53
CA LEU A 220 -13.70 7.53 -10.62
C LEU A 220 -13.27 6.11 -11.03
N CYS A 221 -12.91 5.27 -10.07
CA CYS A 221 -12.52 3.90 -10.36
C CYS A 221 -13.68 3.08 -10.94
N GLN A 222 -14.88 3.23 -10.35
CA GLN A 222 -16.07 2.50 -10.79
C GLN A 222 -16.47 2.88 -12.22
N ALA A 223 -16.51 4.18 -12.56
CA ALA A 223 -16.80 4.67 -13.90
C ALA A 223 -15.88 4.04 -14.96
N TYR A 224 -14.57 4.02 -14.68
CA TYR A 224 -13.62 3.34 -15.56
C TYR A 224 -13.96 1.86 -15.76
N PHE A 225 -14.28 1.13 -14.69
CA PHE A 225 -14.57 -0.31 -14.78
C PHE A 225 -15.90 -0.61 -15.46
N ASP A 226 -16.85 0.32 -15.41
CA ASP A 226 -18.14 0.22 -16.08
C ASP A 226 -18.07 0.64 -17.57
N GLY A 227 -16.91 1.16 -18.01
CA GLY A 227 -16.70 1.63 -19.37
C GLY A 227 -17.29 3.01 -19.64
N ASP A 228 -17.56 3.78 -18.58
CA ASP A 228 -18.09 5.16 -18.61
C ASP A 228 -16.93 6.15 -18.33
N ALA A 229 -15.89 6.13 -19.19
CA ALA A 229 -14.66 6.90 -18.98
C ALA A 229 -14.21 7.64 -20.26
#